data_abc75311ec59bfe4632c255f0b2bde2d
#
_entry.id   abc75311ec59bfe4632c255f0b2bde2d
#
_cell.length_a   1.000
_cell.length_b   1.000
_cell.length_c   1.000
_cell.angle_alpha   90.00
_cell.angle_beta   90.00
_cell.angle_gamma   90.00
#
_symmetry.space_group_name_H-M   'P 1'
#
loop_
_entity.id
_entity.type
_entity.pdbx_description
1 polymer ?
#
loop_
_entity_poly.entity_id
_entity_poly.type
_entity_poly.pdbx_seq_one_letter_code
_entity_poly.pdbx_strand_id
1 'polypeptide(L)'
;MVMMFLQSYMFAISGENLTIRLRKLAFTSMLRQEISWFDDQKNTTGVLTTKLSTEASLVQGATGIRLGMVFQNLAAMVTAIVIAFIYGWKLTLVILAFVPFIMLAGAIQMQVLAGVAGKNKEALEGAGKVAVEAIESIRTVVSLSLELVFHRLYVNQLLKPYKDALKRAHLVGLAYGFSDAIIFFAYAAAFYFGAYLIQEGEMDYVDVFRVFGAIVFGAMALGEASSFAPDASKAELAASHIFFLIDKEPKINSESEDGQKPSKITSRVEFNEVRFRYPSRPDVEVLKYYG
;
A
#
# COMPACT_ATOMS: atom_id res chain seq x y z
N MET A 1 -19.45 9.67 -20.28
CA MET A 1 -19.25 10.60 -19.16
C MET A 1 -20.21 10.33 -18.00
N VAL A 2 -21.53 10.36 -18.20
CA VAL A 2 -22.54 10.19 -17.12
C VAL A 2 -22.36 8.88 -16.33
N MET A 3 -22.15 7.76 -17.00
CA MET A 3 -21.92 6.46 -16.35
C MET A 3 -20.64 6.40 -15.49
N MET A 4 -19.54 7.00 -15.97
CA MET A 4 -18.30 7.09 -15.20
C MET A 4 -18.47 7.97 -13.95
N PHE A 5 -19.18 9.09 -14.08
CA PHE A 5 -19.51 9.93 -12.94
C PHE A 5 -20.35 9.18 -11.92
N LEU A 6 -21.42 8.51 -12.37
CA LEU A 6 -22.30 7.75 -11.50
C LEU A 6 -21.55 6.60 -10.78
N GLN A 7 -20.72 5.86 -11.51
CA GLN A 7 -19.86 4.81 -10.93
C GLN A 7 -18.95 5.38 -9.84
N SER A 8 -18.17 6.43 -10.15
CA SER A 8 -17.24 7.04 -9.19
C SER A 8 -17.98 7.58 -7.97
N TYR A 9 -19.13 8.22 -8.17
CA TYR A 9 -19.95 8.74 -7.10
C TYR A 9 -20.47 7.65 -6.16
N MET A 10 -21.02 6.55 -6.70
CA MET A 10 -21.53 5.42 -5.91
C MET A 10 -20.42 4.73 -5.10
N PHE A 11 -19.26 4.49 -5.72
CA PHE A 11 -18.13 3.90 -5.02
C PHE A 11 -17.53 4.85 -3.97
N ALA A 12 -17.53 6.17 -4.22
CA ALA A 12 -17.09 7.15 -3.24
C ALA A 12 -17.99 7.13 -1.99
N ILE A 13 -19.31 7.20 -2.17
CA ILE A 13 -20.28 7.12 -1.07
C ILE A 13 -20.11 5.81 -0.27
N SER A 14 -20.00 4.69 -0.98
CA SER A 14 -19.81 3.38 -0.33
C SER A 14 -18.52 3.35 0.50
N GLY A 15 -17.42 3.88 -0.04
CA GLY A 15 -16.13 3.96 0.63
C GLY A 15 -16.17 4.85 1.88
N GLU A 16 -16.79 6.04 1.80
CA GLU A 16 -16.93 6.94 2.95
C GLU A 16 -17.81 6.34 4.05
N ASN A 17 -18.91 5.69 3.69
CA ASN A 17 -19.78 5.00 4.65
C ASN A 17 -19.03 3.86 5.36
N LEU A 18 -18.20 3.11 4.63
CA LEU A 18 -17.34 2.08 5.22
C LEU A 18 -16.35 2.69 6.22
N THR A 19 -15.69 3.79 5.84
CA THR A 19 -14.72 4.48 6.70
C THR A 19 -15.36 4.97 7.99
N ILE A 20 -16.51 5.62 7.91
CA ILE A 20 -17.24 6.09 9.10
C ILE A 20 -17.60 4.90 9.99
N ARG A 21 -18.08 3.81 9.41
CA ARG A 21 -18.44 2.60 10.16
C ARG A 21 -17.24 1.96 10.85
N LEU A 22 -16.11 1.81 10.13
CA LEU A 22 -14.87 1.26 10.70
C LEU A 22 -14.33 2.13 11.84
N ARG A 23 -14.28 3.46 11.64
CA ARG A 23 -13.86 4.39 12.69
C ARG A 23 -14.73 4.29 13.93
N LYS A 24 -16.06 4.22 13.74
CA LYS A 24 -17.01 4.08 14.86
C LYS A 24 -16.79 2.78 15.61
N LEU A 25 -16.68 1.64 14.91
CA LEU A 25 -16.46 0.34 15.53
C LEU A 25 -15.10 0.27 16.25
N ALA A 26 -14.04 0.74 15.60
CA ALA A 26 -12.69 0.77 16.18
C ALA A 26 -12.64 1.66 17.44
N PHE A 27 -13.25 2.84 17.40
CA PHE A 27 -13.30 3.74 18.54
C PHE A 27 -14.12 3.15 19.69
N THR A 28 -15.27 2.54 19.41
CA THR A 28 -16.06 1.84 20.42
C THR A 28 -15.25 0.71 21.07
N SER A 29 -14.52 -0.08 20.27
CA SER A 29 -13.68 -1.15 20.81
C SER A 29 -12.53 -0.60 21.65
N MET A 30 -11.91 0.53 21.27
CA MET A 30 -10.89 1.19 22.10
C MET A 30 -11.43 1.60 23.45
N LEU A 31 -12.63 2.21 23.50
CA LEU A 31 -13.23 2.67 24.76
C LEU A 31 -13.62 1.52 25.71
N ARG A 32 -13.82 0.31 25.18
CA ARG A 32 -14.14 -0.89 25.97
C ARG A 32 -12.91 -1.54 26.61
N GLN A 33 -11.69 -1.18 26.18
CA GLN A 33 -10.48 -1.83 26.68
C GLN A 33 -10.18 -1.43 28.14
N GLU A 34 -9.58 -2.35 28.86
CA GLU A 34 -9.11 -2.13 30.23
C GLU A 34 -7.94 -1.13 30.31
N ILE A 35 -7.76 -0.48 31.45
CA ILE A 35 -6.69 0.53 31.64
C ILE A 35 -5.31 -0.07 31.35
N SER A 36 -5.04 -1.31 31.77
CA SER A 36 -3.77 -2.00 31.53
C SER A 36 -3.41 -2.15 30.04
N TRP A 37 -4.41 -2.15 29.15
CA TRP A 37 -4.18 -2.19 27.71
C TRP A 37 -3.62 -0.87 27.18
N PHE A 38 -3.98 0.28 27.80
CA PHE A 38 -3.45 1.59 27.42
C PHE A 38 -2.03 1.82 27.95
N ASP A 39 -1.59 1.06 28.96
CA ASP A 39 -0.22 1.14 29.50
C ASP A 39 0.82 0.49 28.56
N ASP A 40 0.38 -0.33 27.60
CA ASP A 40 1.28 -0.89 26.59
C ASP A 40 1.75 0.21 25.61
N GLN A 41 3.07 0.28 25.38
CA GLN A 41 3.67 1.23 24.43
C GLN A 41 3.10 1.12 23.02
N LYS A 42 2.58 -0.05 22.64
CA LYS A 42 1.92 -0.28 21.34
C LYS A 42 0.54 0.39 21.23
N ASN A 43 -0.04 0.80 22.34
CA ASN A 43 -1.39 1.37 22.44
C ASN A 43 -1.37 2.81 22.95
N THR A 44 -0.26 3.53 22.75
CA THR A 44 -0.18 4.96 23.11
C THR A 44 -1.21 5.77 22.31
N THR A 45 -1.64 6.89 22.88
CA THR A 45 -2.64 7.78 22.27
C THR A 45 -2.29 8.15 20.83
N GLY A 46 -1.00 8.42 20.54
CA GLY A 46 -0.54 8.71 19.18
C GLY A 46 -0.71 7.54 18.21
N VAL A 47 -0.41 6.31 18.64
CA VAL A 47 -0.59 5.10 17.83
C VAL A 47 -2.08 4.84 17.57
N LEU A 48 -2.93 4.95 18.58
CA LEU A 48 -4.36 4.72 18.47
C LEU A 48 -5.06 5.75 17.57
N THR A 49 -4.70 7.02 17.69
CA THR A 49 -5.24 8.07 16.80
C THR A 49 -4.77 7.89 15.36
N THR A 50 -3.53 7.45 15.15
CA THR A 50 -3.02 7.11 13.82
C THR A 50 -3.78 5.92 13.21
N LYS A 51 -4.05 4.85 13.98
CA LYS A 51 -4.88 3.73 13.53
C LYS A 51 -6.26 4.21 13.11
N LEU A 52 -6.90 5.03 13.91
CA LEU A 52 -8.25 5.52 13.63
C LEU A 52 -8.32 6.43 12.40
N SER A 53 -7.31 7.27 12.18
CA SER A 53 -7.28 8.22 11.05
C SER A 53 -6.72 7.60 9.78
N THR A 54 -5.56 6.98 9.85
CA THR A 54 -4.80 6.53 8.67
C THR A 54 -5.21 5.14 8.22
N GLU A 55 -5.31 4.16 9.13
CA GLU A 55 -5.62 2.78 8.74
C GLU A 55 -7.04 2.65 8.20
N ALA A 56 -8.03 3.32 8.79
CA ALA A 56 -9.39 3.35 8.25
C ALA A 56 -9.45 3.95 6.83
N SER A 57 -8.64 4.98 6.55
CA SER A 57 -8.56 5.58 5.22
C SER A 57 -7.83 4.69 4.21
N LEU A 58 -6.83 3.91 4.64
CA LEU A 58 -6.15 2.94 3.78
C LEU A 58 -7.11 1.82 3.33
N VAL A 59 -7.97 1.33 4.22
CA VAL A 59 -9.01 0.35 3.85
C VAL A 59 -9.96 0.92 2.81
N GLN A 60 -10.43 2.16 3.00
CA GLN A 60 -11.26 2.86 2.02
C GLN A 60 -10.56 3.01 0.67
N GLY A 61 -9.26 3.33 0.69
CA GLY A 61 -8.45 3.50 -0.51
C GLY A 61 -8.48 2.28 -1.43
N ALA A 62 -8.58 1.07 -0.89
CA ALA A 62 -8.68 -0.15 -1.68
C ALA A 62 -10.12 -0.53 -2.07
N THR A 63 -11.09 -0.23 -1.21
CA THR A 63 -12.49 -0.72 -1.37
C THR A 63 -13.44 0.33 -1.97
N GLY A 64 -13.02 1.59 -2.04
CA GLY A 64 -13.81 2.68 -2.61
C GLY A 64 -13.69 2.79 -4.14
N ILE A 65 -13.37 3.98 -4.63
CA ILE A 65 -13.27 4.29 -6.07
C ILE A 65 -12.32 3.33 -6.81
N ARG A 66 -11.25 2.88 -6.18
CA ARG A 66 -10.26 1.97 -6.79
C ARG A 66 -10.85 0.61 -7.15
N LEU A 67 -11.73 0.07 -6.32
CA LEU A 67 -12.43 -1.18 -6.65
C LEU A 67 -13.27 -1.00 -7.92
N GLY A 68 -13.96 0.14 -8.05
CA GLY A 68 -14.69 0.49 -9.27
C GLY A 68 -13.79 0.56 -10.51
N MET A 69 -12.59 1.15 -10.38
CA MET A 69 -11.60 1.19 -11.46
C MET A 69 -11.10 -0.21 -11.85
N VAL A 70 -10.88 -1.10 -10.89
CA VAL A 70 -10.47 -2.49 -11.17
C VAL A 70 -11.56 -3.21 -11.98
N PHE A 71 -12.81 -3.11 -11.59
CA PHE A 71 -13.92 -3.70 -12.36
C PHE A 71 -14.04 -3.08 -13.76
N GLN A 72 -13.89 -1.77 -13.88
CA GLN A 72 -13.90 -1.07 -15.16
C GLN A 72 -12.78 -1.55 -16.07
N ASN A 73 -11.56 -1.66 -15.56
CA ASN A 73 -10.40 -2.10 -16.33
C ASN A 73 -10.51 -3.57 -16.73
N LEU A 74 -11.04 -4.44 -15.88
CA LEU A 74 -11.35 -5.82 -16.23
C LEU A 74 -12.40 -5.91 -17.35
N ALA A 75 -13.47 -5.15 -17.26
CA ALA A 75 -14.50 -5.11 -18.29
C ALA A 75 -13.94 -4.57 -19.61
N ALA A 76 -13.11 -3.53 -19.56
CA ALA A 76 -12.43 -2.97 -20.74
C ALA A 76 -11.51 -4.01 -21.40
N MET A 77 -10.73 -4.76 -20.61
CA MET A 77 -9.86 -5.82 -21.11
C MET A 77 -10.64 -6.94 -21.78
N VAL A 78 -11.71 -7.43 -21.14
CA VAL A 78 -12.57 -8.48 -21.73
C VAL A 78 -13.19 -7.98 -23.03
N THR A 79 -13.73 -6.78 -23.05
CA THR A 79 -14.33 -6.16 -24.24
C THR A 79 -13.29 -6.00 -25.34
N ALA A 80 -12.09 -5.56 -25.02
CA ALA A 80 -10.98 -5.42 -25.97
C ALA A 80 -10.61 -6.75 -26.61
N ILE A 81 -10.49 -7.81 -25.82
CA ILE A 81 -10.18 -9.17 -26.33
C ILE A 81 -11.31 -9.67 -27.25
N VAL A 82 -12.58 -9.51 -26.83
CA VAL A 82 -13.73 -9.93 -27.63
C VAL A 82 -13.75 -9.21 -28.99
N ILE A 83 -13.58 -7.87 -28.97
CA ILE A 83 -13.51 -7.08 -30.22
C ILE A 83 -12.36 -7.55 -31.09
N ALA A 84 -11.17 -7.75 -30.54
CA ALA A 84 -10.00 -8.19 -31.29
C ALA A 84 -10.22 -9.56 -31.96
N PHE A 85 -10.84 -10.52 -31.30
CA PHE A 85 -11.14 -11.83 -31.87
C PHE A 85 -12.24 -11.80 -32.94
N ILE A 86 -13.25 -10.93 -32.77
CA ILE A 86 -14.35 -10.80 -33.76
C ILE A 86 -13.82 -10.22 -35.07
N TYR A 87 -13.00 -9.18 -35.02
CA TYR A 87 -12.54 -8.46 -36.23
C TYR A 87 -11.27 -9.04 -36.85
N GLY A 88 -10.44 -9.81 -36.10
CA GLY A 88 -9.23 -10.38 -36.68
C GLY A 88 -8.52 -11.36 -35.77
N TRP A 89 -9.04 -12.57 -35.66
CA TRP A 89 -8.49 -13.58 -34.74
C TRP A 89 -7.02 -13.95 -35.08
N LYS A 90 -6.62 -13.98 -36.36
CA LYS A 90 -5.24 -14.27 -36.78
C LYS A 90 -4.27 -13.18 -36.28
N LEU A 91 -4.62 -11.92 -36.51
CA LEU A 91 -3.84 -10.77 -36.03
C LEU A 91 -3.77 -10.72 -34.50
N THR A 92 -4.89 -11.01 -33.86
CA THR A 92 -4.96 -11.07 -32.37
C THR A 92 -4.01 -12.10 -31.79
N LEU A 93 -3.93 -13.31 -32.38
CA LEU A 93 -3.00 -14.36 -31.94
C LEU A 93 -1.53 -13.94 -32.12
N VAL A 94 -1.19 -13.27 -33.19
CA VAL A 94 0.17 -12.75 -33.38
C VAL A 94 0.53 -11.72 -32.31
N ILE A 95 -0.36 -10.77 -32.02
CA ILE A 95 -0.10 -9.77 -30.99
C ILE A 95 -0.05 -10.42 -29.59
N LEU A 96 -0.94 -11.37 -29.28
CA LEU A 96 -0.92 -12.10 -28.02
C LEU A 96 0.36 -12.92 -27.82
N ALA A 97 1.00 -13.39 -28.89
CA ALA A 97 2.29 -14.08 -28.81
C ALA A 97 3.42 -13.17 -28.28
N PHE A 98 3.30 -11.85 -28.43
CA PHE A 98 4.25 -10.89 -27.82
C PHE A 98 3.97 -10.59 -26.35
N VAL A 99 2.76 -10.86 -25.83
CA VAL A 99 2.39 -10.56 -24.44
C VAL A 99 3.34 -11.20 -23.43
N PRO A 100 3.70 -12.50 -23.51
CA PRO A 100 4.64 -13.11 -22.58
C PRO A 100 6.03 -12.45 -22.60
N PHE A 101 6.49 -12.00 -23.77
CA PHE A 101 7.77 -11.28 -23.89
C PHE A 101 7.70 -9.90 -23.24
N ILE A 102 6.60 -9.17 -23.41
CA ILE A 102 6.37 -7.87 -22.77
C ILE A 102 6.28 -8.05 -21.25
N MET A 103 5.58 -9.07 -20.77
CA MET A 103 5.48 -9.37 -19.33
C MET A 103 6.84 -9.73 -18.72
N LEU A 104 7.63 -10.55 -19.42
CA LEU A 104 8.97 -10.92 -18.98
C LEU A 104 9.90 -9.70 -18.91
N ALA A 105 9.89 -8.86 -19.94
CA ALA A 105 10.65 -7.61 -19.96
C ALA A 105 10.25 -6.65 -18.83
N GLY A 106 8.96 -6.49 -18.60
CA GLY A 106 8.44 -5.69 -17.47
C GLY A 106 8.83 -6.26 -16.11
N ALA A 107 8.81 -7.58 -15.94
CA ALA A 107 9.24 -8.23 -14.70
C ALA A 107 10.74 -8.00 -14.43
N ILE A 108 11.58 -8.13 -15.44
CA ILE A 108 13.02 -7.84 -15.34
C ILE A 108 13.24 -6.37 -14.98
N GLN A 109 12.55 -5.45 -15.63
CA GLN A 109 12.60 -4.02 -15.38
C GLN A 109 12.23 -3.70 -13.93
N MET A 110 11.15 -4.28 -13.41
CA MET A 110 10.71 -4.09 -12.02
C MET A 110 11.71 -4.65 -11.02
N GLN A 111 12.30 -5.82 -11.28
CA GLN A 111 13.35 -6.38 -10.41
C GLN A 111 14.59 -5.50 -10.35
N VAL A 112 15.04 -4.97 -11.49
CA VAL A 112 16.17 -4.03 -11.55
C VAL A 112 15.85 -2.75 -10.77
N LEU A 113 14.67 -2.19 -10.97
CA LEU A 113 14.23 -0.97 -10.28
C LEU A 113 14.13 -1.17 -8.76
N ALA A 114 13.51 -2.25 -8.31
CA ALA A 114 13.38 -2.58 -6.89
C ALA A 114 14.75 -2.82 -6.23
N GLY A 115 15.66 -3.53 -6.91
CA GLY A 115 17.02 -3.76 -6.43
C GLY A 115 17.84 -2.47 -6.28
N VAL A 116 17.63 -1.50 -7.18
CA VAL A 116 18.27 -0.17 -7.09
C VAL A 116 17.69 0.64 -5.94
N ALA A 117 16.36 0.66 -5.77
CA ALA A 117 15.69 1.39 -4.70
C ALA A 117 16.12 0.90 -3.31
N GLY A 118 16.19 -0.42 -3.09
CA GLY A 118 16.63 -1.01 -1.82
C GLY A 118 18.07 -0.63 -1.46
N LYS A 119 19.00 -0.78 -2.41
CA LYS A 119 20.42 -0.43 -2.21
C LYS A 119 20.64 1.07 -2.01
N ASN A 120 19.87 1.93 -2.64
CA ASN A 120 19.95 3.37 -2.42
C ASN A 120 19.51 3.74 -0.99
N LYS A 121 18.46 3.12 -0.47
CA LYS A 121 17.99 3.34 0.90
C LYS A 121 19.07 2.97 1.91
N GLU A 122 19.62 1.77 1.84
CA GLU A 122 20.69 1.28 2.73
C GLU A 122 21.93 2.17 2.67
N ALA A 123 22.32 2.59 1.47
CA ALA A 123 23.48 3.46 1.27
C ALA A 123 23.30 4.87 1.87
N LEU A 124 22.08 5.40 1.90
CA LEU A 124 21.76 6.70 2.50
C LEU A 124 21.64 6.65 4.03
N GLU A 125 21.42 5.48 4.64
CA GLU A 125 21.32 5.34 6.09
C GLU A 125 22.61 5.77 6.80
N GLY A 126 23.80 5.51 6.22
CA GLY A 126 25.08 5.96 6.76
C GLY A 126 25.21 7.48 6.82
N ALA A 127 24.81 8.18 5.77
CA ALA A 127 24.80 9.64 5.74
C ALA A 127 23.72 10.19 6.70
N GLY A 128 22.55 9.54 6.77
CA GLY A 128 21.48 9.89 7.69
C GLY A 128 21.92 9.87 9.16
N LYS A 129 22.70 8.86 9.58
CA LYS A 129 23.26 8.79 10.94
C LYS A 129 24.13 9.98 11.27
N VAL A 130 25.04 10.39 10.37
CA VAL A 130 25.90 11.57 10.57
C VAL A 130 25.05 12.84 10.69
N ALA A 131 24.00 12.98 9.90
CA ALA A 131 23.13 14.15 9.97
C ALA A 131 22.34 14.18 11.29
N VAL A 132 21.80 13.05 11.74
CA VAL A 132 21.07 12.94 13.03
C VAL A 132 22.01 13.29 14.18
N GLU A 133 23.22 12.72 14.24
CA GLU A 133 24.20 13.00 15.28
C GLU A 133 24.57 14.48 15.34
N ALA A 134 24.80 15.12 14.17
CA ALA A 134 25.10 16.54 14.10
C ALA A 134 23.93 17.42 14.59
N ILE A 135 22.69 17.07 14.23
CA ILE A 135 21.50 17.85 14.61
C ILE A 135 21.13 17.64 16.08
N GLU A 136 21.19 16.42 16.59
CA GLU A 136 20.93 16.13 18.00
C GLU A 136 21.93 16.85 18.93
N SER A 137 23.20 16.94 18.50
CA SER A 137 24.28 17.61 19.24
C SER A 137 24.60 19.00 18.70
N ILE A 138 23.65 19.70 18.07
CA ILE A 138 23.91 20.95 17.33
C ILE A 138 24.58 22.03 18.19
N ARG A 139 24.22 22.15 19.46
CA ARG A 139 24.84 23.11 20.37
C ARG A 139 26.36 22.85 20.56
N THR A 140 26.72 21.58 20.68
CA THR A 140 28.12 21.14 20.79
C THR A 140 28.88 21.37 19.49
N VAL A 141 28.29 21.02 18.35
CA VAL A 141 28.86 21.21 17.01
C VAL A 141 29.19 22.70 16.78
N VAL A 142 28.23 23.58 17.08
CA VAL A 142 28.41 25.03 16.89
C VAL A 142 29.44 25.60 17.91
N SER A 143 29.34 25.19 19.18
CA SER A 143 30.29 25.71 20.22
C SER A 143 31.75 25.34 19.96
N LEU A 144 31.96 24.20 19.26
CA LEU A 144 33.30 23.73 18.87
C LEU A 144 33.69 24.07 17.43
N SER A 145 32.84 24.84 16.71
CA SER A 145 33.05 25.21 15.29
C SER A 145 33.31 24.01 14.36
N LEU A 146 32.55 22.91 14.57
CA LEU A 146 32.70 21.63 13.85
C LEU A 146 31.80 21.51 12.63
N GLU A 147 31.07 22.54 12.23
CA GLU A 147 30.07 22.50 11.14
C GLU A 147 30.69 22.00 9.84
N LEU A 148 31.87 22.50 9.48
CA LEU A 148 32.60 22.08 8.27
C LEU A 148 33.11 20.63 8.36
N VAL A 149 33.40 20.14 9.56
CA VAL A 149 33.82 18.74 9.76
C VAL A 149 32.66 17.81 9.52
N PHE A 150 31.48 18.05 10.14
CA PHE A 150 30.29 17.24 9.93
C PHE A 150 29.80 17.33 8.49
N HIS A 151 29.84 18.50 7.86
CA HIS A 151 29.56 18.66 6.44
C HIS A 151 30.42 17.76 5.56
N ARG A 152 31.74 17.75 5.80
CA ARG A 152 32.69 16.89 5.05
C ARG A 152 32.41 15.39 5.30
N LEU A 153 32.16 15.00 6.54
CA LEU A 153 31.79 13.62 6.88
C LEU A 153 30.52 13.19 6.14
N TYR A 154 29.49 14.03 6.16
CA TYR A 154 28.25 13.78 5.44
C TYR A 154 28.46 13.62 3.94
N VAL A 155 29.19 14.57 3.31
CA VAL A 155 29.47 14.51 1.86
C VAL A 155 30.30 13.27 1.52
N ASN A 156 31.29 12.90 2.33
CA ASN A 156 32.08 11.70 2.11
C ASN A 156 31.24 10.42 2.16
N GLN A 157 30.24 10.34 3.05
CA GLN A 157 29.29 9.22 3.09
C GLN A 157 28.37 9.16 1.87
N LEU A 158 28.11 10.29 1.20
CA LEU A 158 27.30 10.34 -0.02
C LEU A 158 28.09 9.98 -1.30
N LEU A 159 29.41 10.15 -1.32
CA LEU A 159 30.23 9.96 -2.54
C LEU A 159 30.16 8.52 -3.08
N LYS A 160 30.22 7.52 -2.20
CA LYS A 160 30.14 6.11 -2.60
C LYS A 160 28.76 5.76 -3.12
N PRO A 161 27.64 6.03 -2.41
CA PRO A 161 26.28 5.86 -2.93
C PRO A 161 26.06 6.55 -4.28
N TYR A 162 26.54 7.77 -4.44
CA TYR A 162 26.43 8.51 -5.71
C TYR A 162 27.11 7.79 -6.87
N LYS A 163 28.38 7.37 -6.71
CA LYS A 163 29.12 6.64 -7.75
C LYS A 163 28.45 5.31 -8.10
N ASP A 164 27.95 4.61 -7.10
CA ASP A 164 27.24 3.34 -7.30
C ASP A 164 25.89 3.55 -7.97
N ALA A 165 25.15 4.61 -7.62
CA ALA A 165 23.90 4.98 -8.27
C ALA A 165 24.14 5.34 -9.75
N LEU A 166 25.20 6.05 -10.07
CA LEU A 166 25.55 6.42 -11.45
C LEU A 166 25.82 5.17 -12.31
N LYS A 167 26.59 4.20 -11.78
CA LYS A 167 26.82 2.92 -12.48
C LYS A 167 25.52 2.13 -12.71
N ARG A 168 24.63 2.12 -11.71
CA ARG A 168 23.35 1.43 -11.81
C ARG A 168 22.38 2.13 -12.76
N ALA A 169 22.48 3.46 -12.91
CA ALA A 169 21.66 4.22 -13.85
C ALA A 169 21.79 3.71 -15.29
N HIS A 170 23.00 3.31 -15.69
CA HIS A 170 23.21 2.71 -17.02
C HIS A 170 22.48 1.36 -17.17
N LEU A 171 22.51 0.52 -16.12
CA LEU A 171 21.81 -0.77 -16.13
C LEU A 171 20.28 -0.58 -16.18
N VAL A 172 19.77 0.37 -15.41
CA VAL A 172 18.33 0.73 -15.42
C VAL A 172 17.94 1.27 -16.79
N GLY A 173 18.75 2.16 -17.39
CA GLY A 173 18.50 2.71 -18.70
C GLY A 173 18.49 1.65 -19.81
N LEU A 174 19.41 0.69 -19.76
CA LEU A 174 19.43 -0.44 -20.69
C LEU A 174 18.20 -1.35 -20.52
N ALA A 175 17.82 -1.67 -19.28
CA ALA A 175 16.63 -2.47 -19.01
C ALA A 175 15.35 -1.78 -19.52
N TYR A 176 15.24 -0.47 -19.32
CA TYR A 176 14.14 0.35 -19.83
C TYR A 176 14.09 0.35 -21.36
N GLY A 177 15.22 0.67 -22.00
CA GLY A 177 15.32 0.69 -23.46
C GLY A 177 15.01 -0.66 -24.09
N PHE A 178 15.44 -1.76 -23.47
CA PHE A 178 15.13 -3.10 -23.94
C PHE A 178 13.62 -3.43 -23.81
N SER A 179 13.01 -3.09 -22.67
CA SER A 179 11.56 -3.28 -22.49
C SER A 179 10.74 -2.49 -23.49
N ASP A 180 11.08 -1.22 -23.72
CA ASP A 180 10.41 -0.37 -24.71
C ASP A 180 10.60 -0.91 -26.13
N ALA A 181 11.81 -1.36 -26.49
CA ALA A 181 12.08 -1.92 -27.80
C ALA A 181 11.14 -3.10 -28.13
N ILE A 182 10.86 -4.00 -27.17
CA ILE A 182 9.95 -5.13 -27.37
C ILE A 182 8.55 -4.64 -27.76
N ILE A 183 8.05 -3.57 -27.15
CA ILE A 183 6.74 -2.99 -27.44
C ILE A 183 6.71 -2.48 -28.91
N PHE A 184 7.75 -1.76 -29.32
CA PHE A 184 7.84 -1.28 -30.71
C PHE A 184 7.99 -2.42 -31.72
N PHE A 185 8.70 -3.50 -31.37
CA PHE A 185 8.75 -4.70 -32.20
C PHE A 185 7.38 -5.38 -32.32
N ALA A 186 6.61 -5.42 -31.23
CA ALA A 186 5.25 -5.93 -31.27
C ALA A 186 4.34 -5.08 -32.18
N TYR A 187 4.48 -3.75 -32.16
CA TYR A 187 3.77 -2.85 -33.06
C TYR A 187 4.17 -3.08 -34.54
N ALA A 188 5.46 -3.16 -34.79
CA ALA A 188 5.97 -3.44 -36.14
C ALA A 188 5.45 -4.77 -36.67
N ALA A 189 5.48 -5.83 -35.85
CA ALA A 189 4.95 -7.14 -36.22
C ALA A 189 3.43 -7.10 -36.48
N ALA A 190 2.68 -6.40 -35.67
CA ALA A 190 1.24 -6.24 -35.83
C ALA A 190 0.86 -5.54 -37.13
N PHE A 191 1.55 -4.45 -37.47
CA PHE A 191 1.29 -3.72 -38.72
C PHE A 191 1.80 -4.48 -39.94
N TYR A 192 2.96 -5.14 -39.85
CA TYR A 192 3.48 -5.95 -40.94
C TYR A 192 2.54 -7.12 -41.26
N PHE A 193 2.13 -7.87 -40.24
CA PHE A 193 1.22 -8.98 -40.41
C PHE A 193 -0.19 -8.52 -40.79
N GLY A 194 -0.64 -7.38 -40.27
CA GLY A 194 -1.91 -6.75 -40.67
C GLY A 194 -1.91 -6.36 -42.16
N ALA A 195 -0.81 -5.76 -42.66
CA ALA A 195 -0.66 -5.45 -44.10
C ALA A 195 -0.66 -6.71 -44.95
N TYR A 196 -0.02 -7.80 -44.51
CA TYR A 196 -0.06 -9.08 -45.19
C TYR A 196 -1.49 -9.62 -45.30
N LEU A 197 -2.28 -9.58 -44.22
CA LEU A 197 -3.69 -10.03 -44.23
C LEU A 197 -4.59 -9.18 -45.12
N ILE A 198 -4.29 -7.88 -45.27
CA ILE A 198 -4.97 -7.00 -46.22
C ILE A 198 -4.66 -7.42 -47.67
N GLN A 199 -3.40 -7.73 -47.98
CA GLN A 199 -3.01 -8.19 -49.34
C GLN A 199 -3.66 -9.51 -49.72
N GLU A 200 -3.82 -10.42 -48.76
CA GLU A 200 -4.54 -11.70 -48.97
C GLU A 200 -6.08 -11.51 -49.06
N GLY A 201 -6.59 -10.31 -48.81
CA GLY A 201 -8.02 -10.02 -48.85
C GLY A 201 -8.82 -10.58 -47.66
N GLU A 202 -8.13 -11.03 -46.58
CA GLU A 202 -8.77 -11.60 -45.39
C GLU A 202 -9.24 -10.55 -44.37
N MET A 203 -8.67 -9.34 -44.43
CA MET A 203 -9.02 -8.22 -43.50
C MET A 203 -9.07 -6.90 -44.26
N ASP A 204 -9.95 -6.00 -43.77
CA ASP A 204 -9.94 -4.62 -44.20
C ASP A 204 -8.94 -3.80 -43.35
N TYR A 205 -8.44 -2.71 -43.89
CA TYR A 205 -7.51 -1.83 -43.17
C TYR A 205 -8.11 -1.28 -41.88
N VAL A 206 -9.43 -1.02 -41.86
CA VAL A 206 -10.15 -0.54 -40.68
C VAL A 206 -10.14 -1.60 -39.56
N ASP A 207 -10.24 -2.88 -39.91
CA ASP A 207 -10.25 -3.96 -38.92
C ASP A 207 -8.87 -4.18 -38.30
N VAL A 208 -7.78 -3.96 -39.03
CA VAL A 208 -6.42 -3.97 -38.47
C VAL A 208 -6.28 -2.91 -37.39
N PHE A 209 -6.75 -1.67 -37.65
CA PHE A 209 -6.73 -0.61 -36.65
C PHE A 209 -7.68 -0.86 -35.48
N ARG A 210 -8.83 -1.50 -35.71
CA ARG A 210 -9.75 -1.91 -34.63
C ARG A 210 -9.09 -2.92 -33.69
N VAL A 211 -8.49 -3.96 -34.23
CA VAL A 211 -7.78 -4.99 -33.46
C VAL A 211 -6.62 -4.40 -32.69
N PHE A 212 -5.77 -3.62 -33.39
CA PHE A 212 -4.62 -2.98 -32.79
C PHE A 212 -5.04 -2.04 -31.64
N GLY A 213 -6.00 -1.14 -31.91
CA GLY A 213 -6.53 -0.22 -30.91
C GLY A 213 -7.15 -0.93 -29.71
N ALA A 214 -7.97 -1.97 -29.96
CA ALA A 214 -8.58 -2.77 -28.90
C ALA A 214 -7.51 -3.37 -27.97
N ILE A 215 -6.47 -4.00 -28.54
CA ILE A 215 -5.42 -4.63 -27.72
C ILE A 215 -4.59 -3.59 -26.96
N VAL A 216 -4.22 -2.46 -27.60
CA VAL A 216 -3.46 -1.40 -26.94
C VAL A 216 -4.25 -0.80 -25.78
N PHE A 217 -5.53 -0.44 -25.97
CA PHE A 217 -6.36 0.08 -24.89
C PHE A 217 -6.64 -0.98 -23.81
N GLY A 218 -6.81 -2.24 -24.17
CA GLY A 218 -6.93 -3.35 -23.21
C GLY A 218 -5.67 -3.53 -22.37
N ALA A 219 -4.49 -3.43 -22.99
CA ALA A 219 -3.20 -3.50 -22.29
C ALA A 219 -2.99 -2.30 -21.34
N MET A 220 -3.39 -1.09 -21.75
CA MET A 220 -3.35 0.10 -20.88
C MET A 220 -4.25 -0.09 -19.65
N ALA A 221 -5.47 -0.60 -19.83
CA ALA A 221 -6.39 -0.89 -18.73
C ALA A 221 -5.80 -1.93 -17.76
N LEU A 222 -5.12 -2.97 -18.26
CA LEU A 222 -4.42 -3.94 -17.43
C LEU A 222 -3.25 -3.30 -16.64
N GLY A 223 -2.50 -2.42 -17.27
CA GLY A 223 -1.42 -1.66 -16.64
C GLY A 223 -1.91 -0.80 -15.49
N GLU A 224 -3.01 -0.08 -15.70
CA GLU A 224 -3.66 0.70 -14.64
C GLU A 224 -4.15 -0.19 -13.49
N ALA A 225 -4.80 -1.32 -13.78
CA ALA A 225 -5.25 -2.26 -12.75
C ALA A 225 -4.08 -2.79 -11.92
N SER A 226 -2.95 -3.09 -12.53
CA SER A 226 -1.74 -3.58 -11.84
C SER A 226 -1.11 -2.53 -10.92
N SER A 227 -1.26 -1.25 -11.20
CA SER A 227 -0.71 -0.17 -10.37
C SER A 227 -1.35 -0.10 -8.97
N PHE A 228 -2.50 -0.72 -8.76
CA PHE A 228 -3.21 -0.76 -7.47
C PHE A 228 -2.74 -1.88 -6.54
N ALA A 229 -1.98 -2.85 -7.01
CA ALA A 229 -1.55 -4.00 -6.20
C ALA A 229 -0.79 -3.61 -4.91
N PRO A 230 0.15 -2.63 -4.90
CA PRO A 230 0.83 -2.20 -3.67
C PRO A 230 -0.12 -1.56 -2.64
N ASP A 231 -1.13 -0.85 -3.10
CA ASP A 231 -2.09 -0.20 -2.22
C ASP A 231 -3.10 -1.19 -1.63
N ALA A 232 -3.44 -2.25 -2.38
CA ALA A 232 -4.24 -3.37 -1.87
C ALA A 232 -3.54 -4.08 -0.70
N SER A 233 -2.23 -4.34 -0.80
CA SER A 233 -1.45 -4.94 0.28
C SER A 233 -1.39 -4.07 1.54
N LYS A 234 -1.26 -2.74 1.37
CA LYS A 234 -1.31 -1.79 2.50
C LYS A 234 -2.70 -1.78 3.16
N ALA A 235 -3.75 -1.83 2.36
CA ALA A 235 -5.12 -1.87 2.86
C ALA A 235 -5.44 -3.18 3.57
N GLU A 236 -4.94 -4.31 3.09
CA GLU A 236 -5.06 -5.61 3.75
C GLU A 236 -4.41 -5.59 5.14
N LEU A 237 -3.19 -5.06 5.25
CA LEU A 237 -2.50 -4.91 6.52
C LEU A 237 -3.28 -3.98 7.47
N ALA A 238 -3.73 -2.84 6.97
CA ALA A 238 -4.53 -1.89 7.75
C ALA A 238 -5.87 -2.49 8.21
N ALA A 239 -6.53 -3.25 7.34
CA ALA A 239 -7.75 -3.98 7.69
C ALA A 239 -7.50 -5.01 8.78
N SER A 240 -6.41 -5.80 8.68
CA SER A 240 -6.02 -6.76 9.70
C SER A 240 -5.82 -6.10 11.06
N HIS A 241 -5.15 -4.93 11.11
CA HIS A 241 -4.96 -4.18 12.37
C HIS A 241 -6.28 -3.66 12.96
N ILE A 242 -7.18 -3.13 12.09
CA ILE A 242 -8.48 -2.61 12.55
C ILE A 242 -9.37 -3.74 13.04
N PHE A 243 -9.48 -4.86 12.30
CA PHE A 243 -10.30 -5.98 12.71
C PHE A 243 -9.75 -6.67 13.96
N PHE A 244 -8.43 -6.82 14.07
CA PHE A 244 -7.81 -7.30 15.30
C PHE A 244 -8.19 -6.44 16.52
N LEU A 245 -8.29 -5.10 16.33
CA LEU A 245 -8.71 -4.20 17.39
C LEU A 245 -10.21 -4.31 17.70
N ILE A 246 -11.05 -4.44 16.67
CA ILE A 246 -12.52 -4.55 16.81
C ILE A 246 -12.89 -5.86 17.49
N ASP A 247 -12.25 -6.96 17.10
CA ASP A 247 -12.54 -8.32 17.59
C ASP A 247 -11.87 -8.63 18.94
N LYS A 248 -11.04 -7.70 19.44
CA LYS A 248 -10.38 -7.89 20.72
C LYS A 248 -11.36 -7.77 21.88
N GLU A 249 -11.56 -8.87 22.57
CA GLU A 249 -12.37 -8.90 23.79
C GLU A 249 -11.56 -8.34 24.97
N PRO A 250 -12.10 -7.35 25.72
CA PRO A 250 -11.47 -6.84 26.92
C PRO A 250 -11.60 -7.87 28.05
N LYS A 251 -10.59 -7.97 28.91
CA LYS A 251 -10.64 -8.85 30.09
C LYS A 251 -11.70 -8.38 31.09
N ILE A 252 -11.93 -7.07 31.16
CA ILE A 252 -12.97 -6.44 31.96
C ILE A 252 -13.83 -5.60 31.03
N ASN A 253 -15.03 -6.09 30.70
CA ASN A 253 -15.97 -5.39 29.85
C ASN A 253 -16.93 -4.56 30.69
N SER A 254 -16.78 -3.24 30.65
CA SER A 254 -17.64 -2.30 31.41
C SER A 254 -19.09 -2.24 30.90
N GLU A 255 -19.33 -2.72 29.67
CA GLU A 255 -20.68 -2.78 29.07
C GLU A 255 -21.34 -4.16 29.22
N SER A 256 -20.65 -5.14 29.83
CA SER A 256 -21.27 -6.45 30.08
C SER A 256 -22.43 -6.31 31.05
N GLU A 257 -23.54 -6.89 30.69
CA GLU A 257 -24.68 -7.03 31.59
C GLU A 257 -24.56 -8.24 32.53
N ASP A 258 -23.51 -9.05 32.34
CA ASP A 258 -23.21 -10.20 33.18
C ASP A 258 -22.67 -9.71 34.53
N GLY A 259 -23.17 -10.25 35.60
CA GLY A 259 -22.72 -9.92 36.94
C GLY A 259 -23.85 -9.81 37.93
N GLN A 260 -23.50 -9.69 39.21
CA GLN A 260 -24.45 -9.55 40.30
C GLN A 260 -25.02 -8.12 40.27
N LYS A 261 -26.34 -7.99 40.14
CA LYS A 261 -27.07 -6.72 40.22
C LYS A 261 -27.82 -6.66 41.54
N PRO A 262 -27.17 -6.22 42.66
CA PRO A 262 -27.83 -6.18 43.94
C PRO A 262 -28.98 -5.19 43.92
N SER A 263 -30.13 -5.61 44.45
CA SER A 263 -31.35 -4.78 44.50
C SER A 263 -31.24 -3.58 45.47
N LYS A 264 -30.26 -3.60 46.38
CA LYS A 264 -30.00 -2.52 47.36
C LYS A 264 -28.49 -2.41 47.59
N ILE A 265 -27.94 -1.22 47.36
CA ILE A 265 -26.56 -0.89 47.65
C ILE A 265 -26.52 -0.07 48.93
N THR A 266 -25.79 -0.54 49.96
CA THR A 266 -25.68 0.11 51.24
C THR A 266 -24.60 1.17 51.32
N SER A 267 -23.93 1.49 50.21
CA SER A 267 -22.84 2.48 50.09
C SER A 267 -21.65 2.24 51.02
N ARG A 268 -21.52 1.05 51.64
CA ARG A 268 -20.40 0.64 52.46
C ARG A 268 -19.43 -0.16 51.61
N VAL A 269 -18.19 0.27 51.50
CA VAL A 269 -17.09 -0.42 50.84
C VAL A 269 -16.11 -0.88 51.92
N GLU A 270 -15.84 -2.16 51.99
CA GLU A 270 -14.93 -2.79 52.94
C GLU A 270 -13.83 -3.53 52.18
N PHE A 271 -12.59 -3.21 52.50
CA PHE A 271 -11.42 -3.92 51.98
C PHE A 271 -11.04 -4.98 53.02
N ASN A 272 -10.85 -6.22 52.57
CA ASN A 272 -10.50 -7.32 53.45
C ASN A 272 -9.30 -8.06 52.85
N GLU A 273 -8.14 -7.93 53.50
CA GLU A 273 -6.86 -8.55 53.11
C GLU A 273 -6.52 -8.42 51.60
N VAL A 274 -6.76 -7.24 51.02
CA VAL A 274 -6.59 -7.01 49.59
C VAL A 274 -5.12 -6.99 49.24
N ARG A 275 -4.77 -7.78 48.19
CA ARG A 275 -3.47 -7.76 47.54
C ARG A 275 -3.63 -7.19 46.14
N PHE A 276 -2.78 -6.26 45.77
CA PHE A 276 -2.82 -5.66 44.43
C PHE A 276 -1.44 -5.45 43.84
N ARG A 277 -1.30 -5.78 42.54
CA ARG A 277 -0.12 -5.53 41.71
C ARG A 277 -0.56 -4.89 40.41
N TYR A 278 0.17 -3.88 39.95
CA TYR A 278 -0.07 -3.32 38.63
C TYR A 278 0.36 -4.31 37.54
N PRO A 279 -0.43 -4.53 36.49
CA PRO A 279 -0.06 -5.42 35.37
C PRO A 279 1.25 -5.03 34.69
N SER A 280 1.59 -3.73 34.68
CA SER A 280 2.84 -3.17 34.16
C SER A 280 4.08 -3.49 35.02
N ARG A 281 3.90 -3.89 36.30
CA ARG A 281 4.96 -4.24 37.26
C ARG A 281 4.53 -5.42 38.13
N PRO A 282 4.45 -6.64 37.57
CA PRO A 282 3.92 -7.82 38.27
C PRO A 282 4.77 -8.25 39.48
N ASP A 283 6.05 -7.87 39.48
CA ASP A 283 6.99 -8.23 40.56
C ASP A 283 6.87 -7.34 41.80
N VAL A 284 6.14 -6.21 41.70
CA VAL A 284 5.99 -5.26 42.78
C VAL A 284 4.57 -5.32 43.33
N GLU A 285 4.43 -5.81 44.57
CA GLU A 285 3.15 -5.83 45.29
C GLU A 285 2.92 -4.47 45.93
N VAL A 286 1.92 -3.71 45.46
CA VAL A 286 1.61 -2.35 45.91
C VAL A 286 0.72 -2.38 47.15
N LEU A 287 -0.28 -3.24 47.16
CA LEU A 287 -1.09 -3.49 48.37
C LEU A 287 -0.79 -4.87 48.90
N LYS A 288 -0.37 -4.91 50.18
CA LYS A 288 -0.09 -6.13 50.94
C LYS A 288 -1.03 -6.18 52.13
N TYR A 289 -2.04 -7.05 52.04
CA TYR A 289 -3.00 -7.23 53.16
C TYR A 289 -3.62 -5.92 53.65
N TYR A 290 -4.13 -5.09 52.72
CA TYR A 290 -4.82 -3.87 53.07
C TYR A 290 -6.25 -4.20 53.52
N GLY A 291 -6.57 -3.84 54.75
CA GLY A 291 -7.88 -4.05 55.38
C GLY A 291 -7.98 -3.34 56.71
#